data_560708b65e60a875a5337b9f8ce5cd11
#
_entry.id   560708b65e60a875a5337b9f8ce5cd11
#
_cell.length_a   1.000
_cell.length_b   1.000
_cell.length_c   1.000
_cell.angle_alpha   90.00
_cell.angle_beta   90.00
_cell.angle_gamma   90.00
#
_symmetry.space_group_name_H-M   'P 1'
#
loop_
_entity.id
_entity.type
_entity.pdbx_description
1 polymer ?
#
loop_
_entity_poly.entity_id
_entity_poly.type
_entity_poly.pdbx_seq_one_letter_code
_entity_poly.pdbx_strand_id
1 'polypeptide(L)'
;MKDFYLYDDVPVLRNLLNIKDEKLLEEAESNITYVKLLDIDDKICGDAFDYQRIKDIHTYIFGDLYEWAGKERGINIVKGERVLGGDTVRYADTNSIEPEMEAALKELNQVKWEVLDISETAELFSKLIAKIWQIHPFRDGKVTLRYQQNVA
;
A
#
# COMPACT_ATOMS: atom_id res chain seq x y z
N MET A 1 20.34 -8.17 -5.91
CA MET A 1 20.37 -6.78 -5.38
C MET A 1 20.00 -6.82 -3.90
N LYS A 2 20.78 -6.18 -3.03
CA LYS A 2 20.51 -6.17 -1.58
C LYS A 2 19.28 -5.30 -1.31
N ASP A 3 18.33 -5.82 -0.54
CA ASP A 3 17.18 -5.05 -0.07
C ASP A 3 17.61 -4.12 1.07
N PHE A 4 17.82 -2.84 0.77
CA PHE A 4 18.29 -1.84 1.74
C PHE A 4 17.25 -1.48 2.81
N TYR A 5 16.01 -1.92 2.65
CA TYR A 5 14.96 -1.77 3.66
C TYR A 5 15.09 -2.77 4.81
N LEU A 6 15.90 -3.81 4.66
CA LEU A 6 16.14 -4.80 5.72
C LEU A 6 17.34 -4.42 6.58
N TYR A 7 17.37 -4.91 7.82
CA TYR A 7 18.58 -4.88 8.63
C TYR A 7 19.68 -5.72 7.99
N ASP A 8 20.93 -5.38 8.27
CA ASP A 8 22.08 -6.10 7.71
C ASP A 8 22.28 -7.49 8.29
N ASP A 9 21.84 -7.67 9.53
CA ASP A 9 22.07 -8.87 10.35
C ASP A 9 20.85 -9.80 10.44
N VAL A 10 19.64 -9.30 10.11
CA VAL A 10 18.41 -10.10 10.17
C VAL A 10 17.46 -9.70 9.01
N PRO A 11 16.65 -10.64 8.49
CA PRO A 11 15.72 -10.37 7.39
C PRO A 11 14.42 -9.67 7.88
N VAL A 12 14.57 -8.60 8.66
CA VAL A 12 13.50 -7.80 9.23
C VAL A 12 13.59 -6.38 8.69
N LEU A 13 12.46 -5.74 8.41
CA LEU A 13 12.41 -4.35 7.96
C LEU A 13 13.00 -3.41 9.00
N ARG A 14 13.89 -2.52 8.55
CA ARG A 14 14.38 -1.42 9.38
C ARG A 14 13.21 -0.59 9.86
N ASN A 15 13.17 -0.27 11.13
CA ASN A 15 12.07 0.49 11.70
C ASN A 15 12.55 1.44 12.79
N LEU A 16 11.76 2.46 13.07
CA LEU A 16 12.10 3.51 14.05
C LEU A 16 12.10 3.02 15.50
N LEU A 17 11.49 1.85 15.75
CA LEU A 17 11.46 1.22 17.08
C LEU A 17 12.65 0.29 17.33
N ASN A 18 13.53 0.12 16.34
CA ASN A 18 14.68 -0.79 16.39
C ASN A 18 14.31 -2.26 16.70
N ILE A 19 13.13 -2.69 16.30
CA ILE A 19 12.65 -4.06 16.49
C ILE A 19 13.29 -4.95 15.41
N LYS A 20 13.99 -6.01 15.83
CA LYS A 20 14.64 -6.99 14.95
C LYS A 20 14.00 -8.37 15.00
N ASP A 21 12.96 -8.55 15.78
CA ASP A 21 12.11 -9.73 15.80
C ASP A 21 10.89 -9.51 14.91
N GLU A 22 10.68 -10.40 13.93
CA GLU A 22 9.63 -10.26 12.92
C GLU A 22 8.23 -10.28 13.54
N LYS A 23 7.98 -11.17 14.51
CA LYS A 23 6.67 -11.28 15.15
C LYS A 23 6.35 -10.06 15.99
N LEU A 24 7.34 -9.57 16.70
CA LEU A 24 7.20 -8.36 17.52
C LEU A 24 6.97 -7.13 16.66
N LEU A 25 7.62 -7.05 15.50
CA LEU A 25 7.38 -5.97 14.53
C LEU A 25 5.97 -6.06 13.94
N GLU A 26 5.51 -7.26 13.58
CA GLU A 26 4.13 -7.47 13.09
C GLU A 26 3.08 -7.05 14.14
N GLU A 27 3.32 -7.35 15.40
CA GLU A 27 2.43 -6.96 16.51
C GLU A 27 2.42 -5.44 16.71
N ALA A 28 3.59 -4.80 16.72
CA ALA A 28 3.73 -3.35 16.85
C ALA A 28 3.07 -2.64 15.65
N GLU A 29 3.32 -3.09 14.43
CA GLU A 29 2.70 -2.56 13.21
C GLU A 29 1.17 -2.69 13.27
N SER A 30 0.66 -3.85 13.66
CA SER A 30 -0.79 -4.10 13.77
C SER A 30 -1.46 -3.16 14.78
N ASN A 31 -0.85 -2.96 15.94
CA ASN A 31 -1.39 -2.09 16.98
C ASN A 31 -1.36 -0.62 16.58
N ILE A 32 -0.25 -0.15 16.03
CA ILE A 32 -0.07 1.25 15.60
C ILE A 32 -1.01 1.56 14.42
N THR A 33 -1.06 0.72 13.41
CA THR A 33 -1.93 0.94 12.26
C THR A 33 -3.41 0.90 12.63
N TYR A 34 -3.81 0.02 13.56
CA TYR A 34 -5.17 -0.01 14.08
C TYR A 34 -5.57 1.33 14.72
N VAL A 35 -4.73 1.87 15.60
CA VAL A 35 -5.00 3.17 16.26
C VAL A 35 -5.07 4.30 15.24
N LYS A 36 -4.14 4.32 14.25
CA LYS A 36 -4.15 5.33 13.19
C LYS A 36 -5.41 5.29 12.33
N LEU A 37 -5.93 4.11 12.05
CA LEU A 37 -7.14 3.94 11.25
C LEU A 37 -8.41 4.41 11.97
N LEU A 38 -8.42 4.50 13.30
CA LEU A 38 -9.59 4.96 14.05
C LEU A 38 -9.89 6.46 13.85
N ASP A 39 -8.89 7.27 13.54
CA ASP A 39 -9.03 8.72 13.40
C ASP A 39 -8.51 9.27 12.05
N ILE A 40 -8.24 8.39 11.07
CA ILE A 40 -7.66 8.77 9.80
C ILE A 40 -8.53 9.79 9.03
N ASP A 41 -9.84 9.65 9.10
CA ASP A 41 -10.78 10.54 8.43
C ASP A 41 -10.73 11.97 8.98
N ASP A 42 -10.40 12.10 10.26
CA ASP A 42 -10.22 13.41 10.92
C ASP A 42 -8.85 14.04 10.60
N LYS A 43 -7.85 13.22 10.28
CA LYS A 43 -6.46 13.65 10.07
C LYS A 43 -6.14 13.91 8.61
N ILE A 44 -6.71 13.13 7.70
CA ILE A 44 -6.49 13.25 6.26
C ILE A 44 -7.73 13.85 5.63
N CYS A 45 -7.80 15.17 5.65
CA CYS A 45 -8.92 15.94 5.08
C CYS A 45 -8.65 16.32 3.61
N GLY A 46 -9.73 16.54 2.85
CA GLY A 46 -9.69 17.08 1.49
C GLY A 46 -10.53 16.27 0.50
N ASP A 47 -10.96 16.92 -0.56
CA ASP A 47 -11.86 16.34 -1.57
C ASP A 47 -11.11 15.69 -2.74
N ALA A 48 -9.82 16.03 -2.92
CA ALA A 48 -9.01 15.47 -4.00
C ALA A 48 -8.58 14.04 -3.65
N PHE A 49 -8.84 13.10 -4.56
CA PHE A 49 -8.33 11.75 -4.50
C PHE A 49 -7.22 11.57 -5.54
N ASP A 50 -6.05 12.11 -5.22
CA ASP A 50 -4.85 12.09 -6.05
C ASP A 50 -3.73 11.23 -5.42
N TYR A 51 -2.61 11.12 -6.13
CA TYR A 51 -1.50 10.30 -5.65
C TYR A 51 -0.85 10.89 -4.40
N GLN A 52 -0.82 12.22 -4.24
CA GLN A 52 -0.32 12.85 -3.04
C GLN A 52 -1.14 12.44 -1.80
N ARG A 53 -2.47 12.40 -1.92
CA ARG A 53 -3.33 11.93 -0.83
C ARG A 53 -3.02 10.48 -0.42
N ILE A 54 -2.76 9.59 -1.38
CA ILE A 54 -2.34 8.22 -1.07
C ILE A 54 -1.02 8.19 -0.32
N LYS A 55 -0.05 9.01 -0.72
CA LYS A 55 1.23 9.18 -0.01
C LYS A 55 1.01 9.71 1.41
N ASP A 56 0.14 10.68 1.60
CA ASP A 56 -0.19 11.26 2.92
C ASP A 56 -0.86 10.24 3.84
N ILE A 57 -1.80 9.46 3.32
CA ILE A 57 -2.43 8.35 4.04
C ILE A 57 -1.37 7.33 4.49
N HIS A 58 -0.51 6.91 3.59
CA HIS A 58 0.55 5.97 3.91
C HIS A 58 1.53 6.53 4.96
N THR A 59 1.90 7.80 4.82
CA THR A 59 2.75 8.50 5.80
C THR A 59 2.08 8.54 7.17
N TYR A 60 0.78 8.85 7.23
CA TYR A 60 0.05 8.91 8.48
C TYR A 60 0.00 7.55 9.18
N ILE A 61 -0.30 6.49 8.43
CA ILE A 61 -0.43 5.14 8.99
C ILE A 61 0.92 4.58 9.46
N PHE A 62 1.98 4.76 8.67
CA PHE A 62 3.26 4.05 8.86
C PHE A 62 4.43 4.93 9.30
N GLY A 63 4.24 6.25 9.40
CA GLY A 63 5.32 7.20 9.67
C GLY A 63 5.95 7.06 11.06
N ASP A 64 5.24 6.50 12.04
CA ASP A 64 5.79 6.20 13.37
C ASP A 64 6.66 4.93 13.37
N LEU A 65 6.59 4.13 12.31
CA LEU A 65 7.33 2.88 12.16
C LEU A 65 8.47 2.94 11.16
N TYR A 66 8.25 3.61 10.02
CA TYR A 66 9.17 3.53 8.88
C TYR A 66 9.53 4.91 8.35
N GLU A 67 10.84 5.15 8.16
CA GLU A 67 11.34 6.40 7.55
C GLU A 67 10.92 6.57 6.09
N TRP A 68 10.60 5.48 5.40
CA TRP A 68 10.15 5.50 4.01
C TRP A 68 8.62 5.59 3.85
N ALA A 69 7.87 5.75 4.95
CA ALA A 69 6.43 5.92 4.89
C ALA A 69 6.04 7.07 3.93
N GLY A 70 5.12 6.79 3.02
CA GLY A 70 4.69 7.74 1.98
C GLY A 70 5.68 7.98 0.84
N LYS A 71 6.85 7.34 0.86
CA LYS A 71 7.84 7.41 -0.23
C LYS A 71 7.73 6.18 -1.12
N GLU A 72 7.85 6.38 -2.42
CA GLU A 72 7.90 5.27 -3.36
C GLU A 72 9.06 4.31 -3.05
N ARG A 73 8.81 3.02 -3.27
CA ARG A 73 9.87 2.04 -3.13
C ARG A 73 10.97 2.26 -4.15
N GLY A 74 12.21 2.14 -3.71
CA GLY A 74 13.40 2.27 -4.57
C GLY A 74 13.90 0.94 -5.12
N ILE A 75 13.15 -0.16 -4.95
CA ILE A 75 13.51 -1.49 -5.45
C ILE A 75 12.34 -2.15 -6.16
N ASN A 76 12.63 -2.97 -7.17
CA ASN A 76 11.63 -3.82 -7.80
C ASN A 76 11.31 -5.01 -6.88
N ILE A 77 10.02 -5.27 -6.71
CA ILE A 77 9.51 -6.33 -5.83
C ILE A 77 8.79 -7.38 -6.67
N VAL A 78 9.05 -8.63 -6.36
CA VAL A 78 8.33 -9.79 -6.88
C VAL A 78 7.87 -10.60 -5.68
N LYS A 79 6.58 -10.91 -5.61
CA LYS A 79 6.02 -11.75 -4.53
C LYS A 79 5.30 -12.95 -5.14
N GLY A 80 5.52 -14.12 -4.55
CA GLY A 80 4.69 -15.28 -4.80
C GLY A 80 3.35 -15.11 -4.07
N GLU A 81 2.25 -15.12 -4.80
CA GLU A 81 0.91 -15.01 -4.23
C GLU A 81 0.30 -16.39 -4.04
N ARG A 82 -0.11 -16.66 -2.79
CA ARG A 82 -0.73 -17.93 -2.42
C ARG A 82 -2.03 -18.21 -3.18
N VAL A 83 -2.77 -17.15 -3.48
CA VAL A 83 -4.05 -17.21 -4.23
C VAL A 83 -3.86 -17.63 -5.68
N LEU A 84 -2.68 -17.40 -6.23
CA LEU A 84 -2.33 -17.78 -7.61
C LEU A 84 -1.61 -19.15 -7.70
N GLY A 85 -1.73 -19.98 -6.67
CA GLY A 85 -1.09 -21.30 -6.67
C GLY A 85 0.45 -21.26 -6.60
N GLY A 86 1.02 -20.14 -6.14
CA GLY A 86 2.47 -19.93 -6.05
C GLY A 86 3.06 -19.16 -7.23
N ASP A 87 2.25 -18.78 -8.23
CA ASP A 87 2.70 -17.88 -9.29
C ASP A 87 3.08 -16.51 -8.72
N THR A 88 4.08 -15.89 -9.32
CA THR A 88 4.60 -14.60 -8.87
C THR A 88 3.79 -13.45 -9.46
N VAL A 89 3.40 -12.50 -8.62
CA VAL A 89 2.91 -11.20 -9.08
C VAL A 89 4.10 -10.29 -9.33
N ARG A 90 4.19 -9.77 -10.54
CA ARG A 90 5.14 -8.75 -10.92
C ARG A 90 4.50 -7.38 -10.75
N TYR A 91 5.02 -6.60 -9.80
CA TYR A 91 4.60 -5.23 -9.60
C TYR A 91 5.27 -4.27 -10.59
N ALA A 92 4.78 -3.02 -10.66
CA ALA A 92 5.35 -2.00 -11.54
C ALA A 92 6.85 -1.80 -11.30
N ASP A 93 7.59 -1.49 -12.36
CA ASP A 93 8.98 -1.07 -12.22
C ASP A 93 9.05 0.27 -11.47
N THR A 94 10.09 0.47 -10.67
CA THR A 94 10.26 1.69 -9.86
C THR A 94 10.16 2.97 -10.68
N ASN A 95 10.64 2.97 -11.92
CA ASN A 95 10.59 4.11 -12.82
C ASN A 95 9.20 4.41 -13.39
N SER A 96 8.25 3.48 -13.27
CA SER A 96 6.90 3.63 -13.80
C SER A 96 5.83 3.83 -12.73
N ILE A 97 6.19 3.77 -11.45
CA ILE A 97 5.25 3.87 -10.33
C ILE A 97 4.42 5.16 -10.42
N GLU A 98 5.07 6.32 -10.43
CA GLU A 98 4.38 7.61 -10.41
C GLU A 98 3.45 7.79 -11.63
N PRO A 99 3.91 7.63 -12.88
CA PRO A 99 3.03 7.80 -14.04
C PRO A 99 1.89 6.77 -14.09
N GLU A 100 2.10 5.54 -13.66
CA GLU A 100 1.04 4.53 -13.58
C GLU A 100 0.02 4.83 -12.50
N MET A 101 0.46 5.31 -11.32
CA MET A 101 -0.43 5.75 -10.23
C MET A 101 -1.27 6.95 -10.66
N GLU A 102 -0.66 7.96 -11.26
CA GLU A 102 -1.38 9.14 -11.75
C GLU A 102 -2.41 8.77 -12.83
N ALA A 103 -2.05 7.89 -13.76
CA ALA A 103 -2.96 7.42 -14.79
C ALA A 103 -4.15 6.63 -14.21
N ALA A 104 -3.90 5.72 -13.26
CA ALA A 104 -4.95 4.94 -12.60
C ALA A 104 -5.91 5.82 -11.78
N LEU A 105 -5.38 6.79 -11.05
CA LEU A 105 -6.20 7.72 -10.25
C LEU A 105 -6.97 8.71 -11.13
N LYS A 106 -6.40 9.15 -12.24
CA LYS A 106 -7.11 9.96 -13.22
C LYS A 106 -8.31 9.19 -13.80
N GLU A 107 -8.12 7.93 -14.17
CA GLU A 107 -9.20 7.06 -14.63
C GLU A 107 -10.29 6.93 -13.57
N LEU A 108 -9.94 6.67 -12.29
CA LEU A 108 -10.87 6.58 -11.17
C LEU A 108 -11.68 7.88 -10.99
N ASN A 109 -11.03 9.04 -11.07
CA ASN A 109 -11.66 10.35 -10.87
C ASN A 109 -12.54 10.80 -12.06
N GLN A 110 -12.39 10.20 -13.23
CA GLN A 110 -13.21 10.48 -14.41
C GLN A 110 -14.51 9.68 -14.44
N VAL A 111 -14.65 8.68 -13.59
CA VAL A 111 -15.86 7.86 -13.52
C VAL A 111 -17.01 8.66 -12.92
N LYS A 112 -18.15 8.64 -13.58
CA LYS A 112 -19.41 9.22 -13.08
C LYS A 112 -20.14 8.15 -12.26
N TRP A 113 -19.74 7.98 -11.02
CA TRP A 113 -20.26 6.94 -10.12
C TRP A 113 -21.77 7.04 -9.90
N GLU A 114 -22.32 8.25 -9.91
CA GLU A 114 -23.72 8.55 -9.67
C GLU A 114 -24.70 8.02 -10.73
N VAL A 115 -24.19 7.67 -11.92
CA VAL A 115 -25.01 7.13 -13.02
C VAL A 115 -24.93 5.61 -13.17
N LEU A 116 -24.07 4.97 -12.38
CA LEU A 116 -23.86 3.52 -12.41
C LEU A 116 -24.78 2.82 -11.40
N ASP A 117 -25.24 1.62 -11.76
CA ASP A 117 -25.86 0.75 -10.76
C ASP A 117 -24.83 0.08 -9.84
N ILE A 118 -25.29 -0.63 -8.82
CA ILE A 118 -24.40 -1.27 -7.82
C ILE A 118 -23.47 -2.29 -8.48
N SER A 119 -23.95 -3.08 -9.44
CA SER A 119 -23.17 -4.11 -10.11
C SER A 119 -22.07 -3.50 -10.98
N GLU A 120 -22.40 -2.50 -11.78
CA GLU A 120 -21.47 -1.75 -12.61
C GLU A 120 -20.42 -1.03 -11.75
N THR A 121 -20.87 -0.39 -10.66
CA THR A 121 -19.97 0.26 -9.69
C THR A 121 -18.99 -0.72 -9.08
N ALA A 122 -19.45 -1.86 -8.59
CA ALA A 122 -18.61 -2.88 -7.98
C ALA A 122 -17.59 -3.45 -8.97
N GLU A 123 -18.01 -3.74 -10.20
CA GLU A 123 -17.13 -4.26 -11.26
C GLU A 123 -16.04 -3.26 -11.62
N LEU A 124 -16.41 -2.01 -11.91
CA LEU A 124 -15.46 -0.98 -12.32
C LEU A 124 -14.52 -0.60 -11.18
N PHE A 125 -15.06 -0.41 -9.96
CA PHE A 125 -14.26 -0.09 -8.79
C PHE A 125 -13.24 -1.18 -8.49
N SER A 126 -13.62 -2.44 -8.52
CA SER A 126 -12.70 -3.56 -8.26
C SER A 126 -11.57 -3.64 -9.31
N LYS A 127 -11.86 -3.37 -10.58
CA LYS A 127 -10.84 -3.30 -11.63
C LYS A 127 -9.83 -2.17 -11.40
N LEU A 128 -10.32 -0.98 -11.03
CA LEU A 128 -9.46 0.18 -10.78
C LEU A 128 -8.60 0.00 -9.54
N ILE A 129 -9.17 -0.54 -8.46
CA ILE A 129 -8.41 -0.85 -7.25
C ILE A 129 -7.37 -1.95 -7.51
N ALA A 130 -7.69 -2.96 -8.33
CA ALA A 130 -6.73 -3.99 -8.71
C ALA A 130 -5.52 -3.42 -9.48
N LYS A 131 -5.74 -2.42 -10.36
CA LYS A 131 -4.64 -1.71 -11.04
C LYS A 131 -3.72 -1.01 -10.03
N ILE A 132 -4.29 -0.24 -9.11
CA ILE A 132 -3.53 0.48 -8.07
C ILE A 132 -2.77 -0.52 -7.19
N TRP A 133 -3.41 -1.60 -6.79
CA TRP A 133 -2.77 -2.67 -6.02
C TRP A 133 -1.59 -3.31 -6.76
N GLN A 134 -1.73 -3.55 -8.07
CA GLN A 134 -0.67 -4.15 -8.88
C GLN A 134 0.53 -3.22 -9.08
N ILE A 135 0.34 -1.92 -9.04
CA ILE A 135 1.45 -0.95 -9.08
C ILE A 135 2.31 -1.10 -7.83
N HIS A 136 1.69 -1.25 -6.66
CA HIS A 136 2.34 -1.46 -5.36
C HIS A 136 3.44 -0.43 -5.09
N PRO A 137 3.09 0.84 -4.85
CA PRO A 137 4.05 1.95 -4.87
C PRO A 137 5.00 1.98 -3.67
N PHE A 138 4.61 1.40 -2.54
CA PHE A 138 5.38 1.49 -1.30
C PHE A 138 6.07 0.18 -0.93
N ARG A 139 7.11 0.28 -0.11
CA ARG A 139 7.72 -0.89 0.52
C ARG A 139 6.93 -1.22 1.78
N ASP A 140 5.95 -2.08 1.64
CA ASP A 140 5.06 -2.44 2.73
C ASP A 140 5.62 -3.53 3.64
N GLY A 141 5.23 -3.45 4.90
CA GLY A 141 5.27 -4.58 5.81
C GLY A 141 4.19 -5.62 5.49
N LYS A 142 4.22 -6.75 6.19
CA LYS A 142 3.28 -7.88 5.96
C LYS A 142 1.81 -7.56 6.28
N VAL A 143 1.52 -6.54 7.09
CA VAL A 143 0.17 -6.20 7.54
C VAL A 143 -0.68 -5.58 6.43
N THR A 144 -0.10 -4.80 5.54
CA THR A 144 -0.82 -4.23 4.40
C THR A 144 -1.39 -5.31 3.49
N LEU A 145 -0.70 -6.43 3.36
CA LEU A 145 -1.19 -7.60 2.62
C LEU A 145 -2.39 -8.28 3.31
N ARG A 146 -2.44 -8.30 4.64
CA ARG A 146 -3.58 -8.88 5.40
C ARG A 146 -4.83 -8.01 5.29
N TYR A 147 -4.70 -6.69 5.28
CA TYR A 147 -5.85 -5.78 5.13
C TYR A 147 -6.51 -5.91 3.76
N GLN A 148 -5.71 -6.07 2.71
CA GLN A 148 -6.22 -6.29 1.34
C GLN A 148 -6.93 -7.66 1.20
N GLN A 149 -6.58 -8.65 2.01
CA GLN A 149 -7.24 -9.96 2.03
C GLN A 149 -8.58 -9.98 2.79
N ASN A 150 -8.81 -9.02 3.68
CA ASN A 150 -10.04 -8.95 4.50
C ASN A 150 -11.11 -8.00 3.92
N VAL A 151 -10.82 -7.30 2.84
CA VAL A 151 -11.76 -6.40 2.12
C VAL A 151 -12.35 -7.08 0.87
N ALA A 152 -12.04 -8.32 0.67
CA ALA A 152 -12.64 -9.12 -0.40
C ALA A 152 -13.87 -9.90 0.11
#